data_a8bbb126f23fc46c3835579f659a7300
#
_entry.id   a8bbb126f23fc46c3835579f659a7300
#
_cell.length_a   1.000
_cell.length_b   1.000
_cell.length_c   1.000
_cell.angle_alpha   90.00
_cell.angle_beta   90.00
_cell.angle_gamma   90.00
#
_symmetry.space_group_name_H-M   'P 1'
#
loop_
_entity.id
_entity.type
_entity.pdbx_description
1 polymer ?
#
loop_
_entity_poly.entity_id
_entity_poly.type
_entity_poly.pdbx_seq_one_letter_code
_entity_poly.pdbx_strand_id
1 'polypeptide(L)'
;MKTLILFIAALVSTNVFALTVSDLRSGDVILLSLNCIECRVIESETNSLFSHSGVIVFDQDQKMKVAQSIGNVALFSYADFTRNITPGTFVHVYRPREFKSLSLTKKAMLEKSMLDVFNEKYRGAPFDSKYIWNNFNAQGVELLYCSEFIAKFLDNFLTQKTSISIISYNKHYDYWTRYFKGNVPENELGNSPASFSRDNRFEFIGTI
;
A
#
# COMPACT_ATOMS: atom_id res chain seq x y z
N MET A 1 14.88 46.52 -35.90
CA MET A 1 14.77 45.07 -36.01
C MET A 1 14.46 44.49 -34.64
N LYS A 2 13.23 44.01 -34.44
CA LYS A 2 12.80 43.35 -33.16
C LYS A 2 12.93 41.87 -33.36
N THR A 3 13.84 41.24 -32.67
CA THR A 3 14.06 39.78 -32.70
C THR A 3 12.98 39.11 -31.88
N LEU A 4 12.09 38.35 -32.52
CA LEU A 4 11.06 37.55 -31.91
C LEU A 4 11.67 36.23 -31.43
N ILE A 5 11.84 36.04 -30.14
CA ILE A 5 12.30 34.78 -29.56
C ILE A 5 11.09 33.86 -29.38
N LEU A 6 11.00 32.81 -30.21
CA LEU A 6 9.96 31.79 -30.13
C LEU A 6 10.35 30.79 -29.05
N PHE A 7 9.64 30.76 -27.93
CA PHE A 7 9.76 29.72 -26.91
C PHE A 7 8.96 28.47 -27.39
N ILE A 8 9.67 27.44 -27.81
CA ILE A 8 9.07 26.13 -28.06
C ILE A 8 8.97 25.40 -26.71
N ALA A 9 7.78 25.36 -26.14
CA ALA A 9 7.49 24.53 -24.99
C ALA A 9 7.44 23.06 -25.46
N ALA A 10 8.45 22.27 -25.15
CA ALA A 10 8.43 20.83 -25.36
C ALA A 10 7.42 20.21 -24.40
N LEU A 11 6.28 19.79 -24.93
CA LEU A 11 5.30 18.94 -24.22
C LEU A 11 5.94 17.56 -24.03
N VAL A 12 6.49 17.32 -22.85
CA VAL A 12 6.90 15.97 -22.42
C VAL A 12 5.61 15.21 -22.14
N SER A 13 5.12 14.47 -23.12
CA SER A 13 4.04 13.50 -22.90
C SER A 13 4.60 12.37 -22.04
N THR A 14 4.26 12.36 -20.77
CA THR A 14 4.45 11.19 -19.93
C THR A 14 3.49 10.11 -20.42
N ASN A 15 4.01 9.14 -21.15
CA ASN A 15 3.25 7.94 -21.49
C ASN A 15 2.93 7.20 -20.17
N VAL A 16 1.74 7.40 -19.65
CA VAL A 16 1.19 6.54 -18.59
C VAL A 16 0.85 5.22 -19.25
N PHE A 17 1.74 4.24 -19.13
CA PHE A 17 1.46 2.90 -19.61
C PHE A 17 0.33 2.32 -18.77
N ALA A 18 -0.79 1.98 -19.41
CA ALA A 18 -1.82 1.17 -18.80
C ALA A 18 -1.22 -0.23 -18.56
N LEU A 19 -1.14 -0.63 -17.29
CA LEU A 19 -0.72 -1.98 -16.91
C LEU A 19 -1.89 -2.94 -17.05
N THR A 20 -1.55 -4.20 -17.20
CA THR A 20 -2.50 -5.31 -17.03
C THR A 20 -2.17 -6.06 -15.73
N VAL A 21 -3.11 -6.86 -15.26
CA VAL A 21 -2.90 -7.70 -14.07
C VAL A 21 -1.72 -8.67 -14.26
N SER A 22 -1.44 -9.09 -15.51
CA SER A 22 -0.30 -9.97 -15.83
C SER A 22 1.08 -9.29 -15.72
N ASP A 23 1.14 -7.96 -15.64
CA ASP A 23 2.40 -7.21 -15.46
C ASP A 23 2.83 -7.11 -13.99
N LEU A 24 1.93 -7.49 -13.07
CA LEU A 24 2.19 -7.47 -11.63
C LEU A 24 3.22 -8.54 -11.23
N ARG A 25 4.06 -8.19 -10.25
CA ARG A 25 5.17 -9.03 -9.75
C ARG A 25 5.13 -9.11 -8.23
N SER A 26 5.70 -10.16 -7.69
CA SER A 26 5.88 -10.28 -6.23
C SER A 26 6.53 -9.05 -5.64
N GLY A 27 5.93 -8.54 -4.56
CA GLY A 27 6.37 -7.33 -3.87
C GLY A 27 5.86 -6.02 -4.46
N ASP A 28 5.11 -6.03 -5.56
CA ASP A 28 4.42 -4.82 -6.01
C ASP A 28 3.38 -4.42 -4.97
N VAL A 29 3.44 -3.17 -4.54
CA VAL A 29 2.43 -2.54 -3.70
C VAL A 29 1.36 -1.96 -4.58
N ILE A 30 0.12 -2.34 -4.35
CA ILE A 30 -1.03 -1.81 -5.06
C ILE A 30 -1.87 -0.97 -4.14
N LEU A 31 -2.17 0.25 -4.59
CA LEU A 31 -2.91 1.27 -3.84
C LEU A 31 -4.20 1.59 -4.55
N LEU A 32 -5.28 1.73 -3.80
CA LEU A 32 -6.57 2.09 -4.35
C LEU A 32 -7.43 2.91 -3.38
N SER A 33 -8.49 3.47 -3.91
CA SER A 33 -9.57 4.11 -3.20
C SER A 33 -10.72 3.12 -3.01
N LEU A 34 -11.07 2.78 -1.77
CA LEU A 34 -12.26 1.99 -1.49
C LEU A 34 -13.48 2.91 -1.31
N ASN A 35 -14.64 2.44 -1.74
CA ASN A 35 -15.90 3.17 -1.64
C ASN A 35 -16.54 3.00 -0.25
N CYS A 36 -16.00 3.67 0.75
CA CYS A 36 -16.51 3.71 2.12
C CYS A 36 -16.33 5.09 2.77
N ILE A 37 -17.05 5.37 3.86
CA ILE A 37 -16.98 6.65 4.57
C ILE A 37 -15.58 6.84 5.18
N GLU A 38 -15.08 5.87 5.94
CA GLU A 38 -13.74 5.90 6.53
C GLU A 38 -12.67 6.12 5.45
N CYS A 39 -12.88 5.52 4.28
CA CYS A 39 -11.95 5.64 3.16
C CYS A 39 -11.82 7.09 2.70
N ARG A 40 -12.93 7.82 2.57
CA ARG A 40 -12.90 9.26 2.23
C ARG A 40 -12.20 10.08 3.30
N VAL A 41 -12.40 9.75 4.56
CA VAL A 41 -11.73 10.42 5.68
C VAL A 41 -10.22 10.16 5.63
N ILE A 42 -9.78 8.92 5.45
CA ILE A 42 -8.35 8.56 5.31
C ILE A 42 -7.70 9.31 4.14
N GLU A 43 -8.35 9.33 2.98
CA GLU A 43 -7.87 10.05 1.80
C GLU A 43 -7.70 11.54 2.06
N SER A 44 -8.68 12.15 2.72
CA SER A 44 -8.64 13.55 3.10
C SER A 44 -7.52 13.85 4.10
N GLU A 45 -7.40 13.06 5.19
CA GLU A 45 -6.35 13.24 6.19
C GLU A 45 -4.96 13.14 5.56
N THR A 46 -4.78 12.17 4.68
CA THR A 46 -3.48 11.91 4.05
C THR A 46 -3.20 12.74 2.80
N ASN A 47 -4.13 13.62 2.36
CA ASN A 47 -4.05 14.35 1.09
C ASN A 47 -3.69 13.43 -0.08
N SER A 48 -4.38 12.32 -0.21
CA SER A 48 -4.10 11.32 -1.24
C SER A 48 -5.38 10.72 -1.82
N LEU A 49 -5.23 9.99 -2.91
CA LEU A 49 -6.31 9.22 -3.53
C LEU A 49 -6.43 7.81 -2.95
N PHE A 50 -5.65 7.48 -1.92
CA PHE A 50 -5.52 6.09 -1.46
C PHE A 50 -6.03 5.93 -0.04
N SER A 51 -6.97 5.01 0.12
CA SER A 51 -7.49 4.59 1.42
C SER A 51 -7.14 3.16 1.78
N HIS A 52 -6.65 2.38 0.81
CA HIS A 52 -6.31 0.98 1.03
C HIS A 52 -5.09 0.55 0.22
N SER A 53 -4.45 -0.53 0.69
CA SER A 53 -3.24 -1.07 0.09
C SER A 53 -3.19 -2.59 0.20
N GLY A 54 -2.54 -3.20 -0.80
CA GLY A 54 -2.22 -4.61 -0.85
C GLY A 54 -0.81 -4.82 -1.42
N VAL A 55 -0.25 -6.00 -1.23
CA VAL A 55 1.02 -6.40 -1.84
C VAL A 55 0.85 -7.70 -2.63
N ILE A 56 1.48 -7.77 -3.78
CA ILE A 56 1.41 -8.95 -4.65
C ILE A 56 2.29 -10.06 -4.10
N VAL A 57 1.71 -11.25 -3.98
CA VAL A 57 2.37 -12.51 -3.59
C VAL A 57 1.86 -13.61 -4.51
N PHE A 58 2.72 -14.52 -4.95
CA PHE A 58 2.30 -15.72 -5.66
C PHE A 58 2.13 -16.88 -4.69
N ASP A 59 1.01 -17.60 -4.80
CA ASP A 59 0.75 -18.75 -3.95
C ASP A 59 1.55 -20.01 -4.41
N GLN A 60 1.37 -21.11 -3.71
CA GLN A 60 2.06 -22.39 -4.02
C GLN A 60 1.76 -22.94 -5.42
N ASP A 61 0.62 -22.56 -6.00
CA ASP A 61 0.22 -22.94 -7.36
C ASP A 61 0.68 -21.91 -8.41
N GLN A 62 1.57 -20.99 -8.04
CA GLN A 62 2.03 -19.88 -8.87
C GLN A 62 0.89 -18.96 -9.35
N LYS A 63 -0.20 -18.91 -8.61
CA LYS A 63 -1.31 -17.97 -8.87
C LYS A 63 -1.05 -16.67 -8.13
N MET A 64 -1.17 -15.56 -8.85
CA MET A 64 -1.07 -14.24 -8.27
C MET A 64 -2.20 -14.01 -7.26
N LYS A 65 -1.83 -13.52 -6.09
CA LYS A 65 -2.71 -13.10 -4.99
C LYS A 65 -2.36 -11.70 -4.52
N VAL A 66 -3.29 -11.09 -3.86
CA VAL A 66 -3.09 -9.85 -3.12
C VAL A 66 -3.12 -10.19 -1.63
N ALA A 67 -1.99 -10.01 -0.97
CA ALA A 67 -1.93 -10.04 0.49
C ALA A 67 -2.37 -8.67 1.02
N GLN A 68 -3.37 -8.65 1.89
CA GLN A 68 -3.90 -7.43 2.51
C GLN A 68 -4.39 -7.72 3.92
N SER A 69 -4.55 -6.66 4.71
CA SER A 69 -5.21 -6.70 6.01
C SER A 69 -6.57 -6.00 5.92
N ILE A 70 -7.64 -6.79 5.97
CA ILE A 70 -9.04 -6.35 6.07
C ILE A 70 -9.81 -7.42 6.86
N GLY A 71 -10.24 -7.08 8.08
CA GLY A 71 -10.70 -8.08 9.06
C GLY A 71 -9.54 -8.90 9.64
N ASN A 72 -8.75 -9.53 8.79
CA ASN A 72 -7.48 -10.17 9.12
C ASN A 72 -6.52 -10.14 7.92
N VAL A 73 -5.27 -10.49 8.14
CA VAL A 73 -4.27 -10.63 7.07
C VAL A 73 -4.51 -11.93 6.31
N ALA A 74 -4.81 -11.84 5.01
CA ALA A 74 -5.07 -12.99 4.16
C ALA A 74 -4.69 -12.73 2.70
N LEU A 75 -4.68 -13.82 1.90
CA LEU A 75 -4.50 -13.77 0.44
C LEU A 75 -5.86 -13.71 -0.25
N PHE A 76 -6.02 -12.75 -1.13
CA PHE A 76 -7.24 -12.53 -1.91
C PHE A 76 -6.98 -12.66 -3.41
N SER A 77 -8.02 -12.90 -4.20
CA SER A 77 -7.92 -12.68 -5.64
C SER A 77 -7.83 -11.17 -5.93
N TYR A 78 -7.28 -10.80 -7.08
CA TYR A 78 -7.29 -9.40 -7.52
C TYR A 78 -8.72 -8.85 -7.64
N ALA A 79 -9.66 -9.66 -8.12
CA ALA A 79 -11.07 -9.29 -8.22
C ALA A 79 -11.71 -9.04 -6.85
N ASP A 80 -11.36 -9.83 -5.83
CA ASP A 80 -11.85 -9.59 -4.47
C ASP A 80 -11.25 -8.33 -3.85
N PHE A 81 -9.97 -8.07 -4.11
CA PHE A 81 -9.29 -6.86 -3.64
C PHE A 81 -9.90 -5.59 -4.24
N THR A 82 -10.28 -5.61 -5.51
CA THR A 82 -10.86 -4.46 -6.22
C THR A 82 -12.39 -4.38 -6.18
N ARG A 83 -13.07 -5.35 -5.53
CA ARG A 83 -14.54 -5.47 -5.55
C ARG A 83 -15.26 -4.18 -5.15
N ASN A 84 -14.73 -3.45 -4.17
CA ASN A 84 -15.32 -2.22 -3.65
C ASN A 84 -14.49 -0.97 -4.01
N ILE A 85 -13.78 -1.00 -5.13
CA ILE A 85 -13.05 0.18 -5.61
C ILE A 85 -14.02 1.32 -5.90
N THR A 86 -13.62 2.54 -5.59
CA THR A 86 -14.43 3.72 -5.89
C THR A 86 -14.61 3.85 -7.42
N PRO A 87 -15.86 3.96 -7.92
CA PRO A 87 -16.12 4.11 -9.35
C PRO A 87 -15.33 5.27 -9.97
N GLY A 88 -14.71 5.02 -11.11
CA GLY A 88 -13.91 6.01 -11.85
C GLY A 88 -12.49 6.21 -11.30
N THR A 89 -12.06 5.42 -10.31
CA THR A 89 -10.67 5.39 -9.85
C THR A 89 -9.93 4.15 -10.37
N PHE A 90 -8.61 4.13 -10.21
CA PHE A 90 -7.72 3.09 -10.70
C PHE A 90 -6.89 2.50 -9.56
N VAL A 91 -6.40 1.29 -9.78
CA VAL A 91 -5.35 0.70 -8.95
C VAL A 91 -4.01 1.27 -9.40
N HIS A 92 -3.27 1.88 -8.48
CA HIS A 92 -1.93 2.39 -8.71
C HIS A 92 -0.91 1.35 -8.24
N VAL A 93 0.09 1.09 -9.07
CA VAL A 93 1.11 0.06 -8.83
C VAL A 93 2.45 0.74 -8.52
N TYR A 94 3.02 0.39 -7.37
CA TYR A 94 4.34 0.84 -6.92
C TYR A 94 5.25 -0.36 -6.69
N ARG A 95 6.45 -0.33 -7.28
CA ARG A 95 7.43 -1.41 -7.18
C ARG A 95 8.63 -0.97 -6.35
N PRO A 96 9.08 -1.77 -5.36
CA PRO A 96 10.35 -1.50 -4.70
C PRO A 96 11.49 -1.44 -5.72
N ARG A 97 12.28 -0.37 -5.71
CA ARG A 97 13.38 -0.18 -6.67
C ARG A 97 14.42 -1.30 -6.56
N GLU A 98 14.64 -1.83 -5.35
CA GLU A 98 15.55 -2.95 -5.12
C GLU A 98 15.13 -4.22 -5.88
N PHE A 99 13.83 -4.41 -6.16
CA PHE A 99 13.34 -5.60 -6.86
C PHE A 99 13.42 -5.49 -8.39
N LYS A 100 13.64 -4.28 -8.91
CA LYS A 100 13.64 -4.02 -10.35
C LYS A 100 14.78 -4.73 -11.08
N SER A 101 15.97 -4.76 -10.49
CA SER A 101 17.21 -5.27 -11.08
C SER A 101 17.54 -6.71 -10.68
N LEU A 102 16.63 -7.42 -10.02
CA LEU A 102 16.87 -8.81 -9.63
C LEU A 102 16.97 -9.73 -10.86
N SER A 103 17.94 -10.64 -10.85
CA SER A 103 18.03 -11.73 -11.84
C SER A 103 16.80 -12.65 -11.72
N LEU A 104 16.55 -13.46 -12.75
CA LEU A 104 15.41 -14.41 -12.74
C LEU A 104 15.48 -15.35 -11.55
N THR A 105 16.66 -15.89 -11.23
CA THR A 105 16.87 -16.76 -10.06
C THR A 105 16.53 -16.04 -8.76
N LYS A 106 17.01 -14.80 -8.58
CA LYS A 106 16.70 -14.00 -7.38
C LYS A 106 15.22 -13.65 -7.27
N LYS A 107 14.53 -13.42 -8.39
CA LYS A 107 13.07 -13.22 -8.40
C LYS A 107 12.32 -14.45 -7.92
N ALA A 108 12.64 -15.62 -8.45
CA ALA A 108 12.01 -16.88 -8.00
C ALA A 108 12.27 -17.16 -6.51
N MET A 109 13.48 -16.88 -6.02
CA MET A 109 13.80 -16.99 -4.58
C MET A 109 12.98 -15.99 -3.75
N LEU A 110 12.85 -14.76 -4.21
CA LEU A 110 12.04 -13.73 -3.53
C LEU A 110 10.57 -14.15 -3.45
N GLU A 111 9.98 -14.64 -4.55
CA GLU A 111 8.59 -15.11 -4.60
C GLU A 111 8.34 -16.19 -3.56
N LYS A 112 9.21 -17.23 -3.54
CA LYS A 112 9.10 -18.30 -2.55
C LYS A 112 9.23 -17.75 -1.13
N SER A 113 10.25 -16.94 -0.86
CA SER A 113 10.48 -16.38 0.48
C SER A 113 9.34 -15.48 0.93
N MET A 114 8.70 -14.73 0.02
CA MET A 114 7.53 -13.91 0.34
C MET A 114 6.34 -14.77 0.78
N LEU A 115 6.08 -15.87 0.08
CA LEU A 115 5.01 -16.78 0.47
C LEU A 115 5.29 -17.44 1.82
N ASP A 116 6.53 -17.89 2.04
CA ASP A 116 6.96 -18.53 3.29
C ASP A 116 6.79 -17.55 4.48
N VAL A 117 7.34 -16.33 4.37
CA VAL A 117 7.21 -15.28 5.41
C VAL A 117 5.76 -14.87 5.64
N PHE A 118 4.95 -14.76 4.58
CA PHE A 118 3.53 -14.50 4.72
C PHE A 118 2.83 -15.57 5.56
N ASN A 119 3.07 -16.84 5.24
CA ASN A 119 2.44 -17.96 5.93
C ASN A 119 2.88 -18.10 7.39
N GLU A 120 4.16 -17.90 7.65
CA GLU A 120 4.76 -18.11 8.98
C GLU A 120 4.49 -16.98 9.96
N LYS A 121 4.48 -15.72 9.46
CA LYS A 121 4.46 -14.55 10.37
C LYS A 121 3.14 -13.77 10.35
N TYR A 122 2.46 -13.73 9.22
CA TYR A 122 1.39 -12.73 9.03
C TYR A 122 0.01 -13.32 8.79
N ARG A 123 -0.08 -14.52 8.22
CA ARG A 123 -1.37 -15.14 7.89
C ARG A 123 -2.28 -15.22 9.10
N GLY A 124 -3.47 -14.63 8.99
CA GLY A 124 -4.49 -14.65 10.05
C GLY A 124 -4.30 -13.59 11.15
N ALA A 125 -3.25 -12.77 11.11
CA ALA A 125 -3.10 -11.66 12.04
C ALA A 125 -4.35 -10.76 11.99
N PRO A 126 -4.95 -10.41 13.15
CA PRO A 126 -6.18 -9.62 13.18
C PRO A 126 -5.96 -8.19 12.68
N PHE A 127 -7.01 -7.56 12.16
CA PHE A 127 -6.97 -6.16 11.77
C PHE A 127 -6.88 -5.23 12.97
N ASP A 128 -5.99 -4.22 12.90
CA ASP A 128 -5.94 -3.14 13.89
C ASP A 128 -6.87 -1.99 13.51
N SER A 129 -8.01 -1.92 14.17
CA SER A 129 -8.95 -0.81 14.04
C SER A 129 -8.57 0.44 14.83
N LYS A 130 -7.48 0.40 15.60
CA LYS A 130 -6.98 1.56 16.35
C LYS A 130 -5.94 2.35 15.56
N TYR A 131 -5.42 1.79 14.46
CA TYR A 131 -4.36 2.39 13.64
C TYR A 131 -3.10 2.77 14.44
N ILE A 132 -2.74 1.93 15.44
CA ILE A 132 -1.56 2.12 16.30
C ILE A 132 -0.45 1.19 15.85
N TRP A 133 0.70 1.75 15.52
CA TRP A 133 1.88 0.98 15.13
C TRP A 133 2.38 0.11 16.29
N ASN A 134 2.65 -1.17 16.02
CA ASN A 134 3.03 -2.18 17.04
C ASN A 134 1.92 -2.40 18.10
N ASN A 135 0.66 -2.47 17.71
CA ASN A 135 -0.43 -2.79 18.60
C ASN A 135 -0.56 -4.31 18.80
N PHE A 136 -0.71 -4.75 20.05
CA PHE A 136 -0.87 -6.16 20.40
C PHE A 136 -2.16 -6.38 21.19
N ASN A 137 -2.80 -7.50 20.97
CA ASN A 137 -3.94 -7.91 21.78
C ASN A 137 -3.50 -8.53 23.14
N ALA A 138 -4.47 -8.89 23.98
CA ALA A 138 -4.21 -9.47 25.28
C ALA A 138 -3.48 -10.83 25.24
N GLN A 139 -3.47 -11.51 24.09
CA GLN A 139 -2.79 -12.78 23.86
C GLN A 139 -1.37 -12.57 23.29
N GLY A 140 -0.92 -11.34 23.13
CA GLY A 140 0.38 -11.00 22.56
C GLY A 140 0.45 -11.14 21.03
N VAL A 141 -0.71 -11.27 20.35
CA VAL A 141 -0.79 -11.31 18.88
C VAL A 141 -0.83 -9.89 18.36
N GLU A 142 0.03 -9.61 17.38
CA GLU A 142 0.08 -8.30 16.73
C GLU A 142 -1.16 -8.06 15.87
N LEU A 143 -1.73 -6.88 16.00
CA LEU A 143 -2.84 -6.39 15.17
C LEU A 143 -2.25 -5.50 14.07
N LEU A 144 -2.72 -5.65 12.84
CA LEU A 144 -2.11 -4.96 11.69
C LEU A 144 -3.17 -4.28 10.83
N TYR A 145 -3.10 -2.97 10.66
CA TYR A 145 -3.87 -2.29 9.62
C TYR A 145 -3.20 -2.43 8.25
N CYS A 146 -3.90 -2.11 7.16
CA CYS A 146 -3.50 -2.48 5.80
C CYS A 146 -2.07 -2.04 5.43
N SER A 147 -1.74 -0.78 5.63
CA SER A 147 -0.42 -0.24 5.27
C SER A 147 0.70 -0.63 6.25
N GLU A 148 0.39 -0.82 7.53
CA GLU A 148 1.34 -1.37 8.51
C GLU A 148 1.76 -2.80 8.15
N PHE A 149 0.77 -3.66 7.85
CA PHE A 149 1.04 -5.01 7.40
C PHE A 149 2.03 -5.01 6.22
N ILE A 150 1.76 -4.22 5.18
CA ILE A 150 2.60 -4.19 3.99
C ILE A 150 4.01 -3.69 4.30
N ALA A 151 4.13 -2.63 5.11
CA ALA A 151 5.42 -2.10 5.53
C ALA A 151 6.26 -3.17 6.25
N LYS A 152 5.70 -3.79 7.28
CA LYS A 152 6.37 -4.84 8.06
C LYS A 152 6.67 -6.08 7.23
N PHE A 153 5.78 -6.45 6.32
CA PHE A 153 5.99 -7.56 5.41
C PHE A 153 7.17 -7.30 4.47
N LEU A 154 7.19 -6.15 3.79
CA LEU A 154 8.26 -5.78 2.88
C LEU A 154 9.59 -5.57 3.58
N ASP A 155 9.58 -5.13 4.82
CA ASP A 155 10.78 -4.95 5.64
C ASP A 155 11.56 -6.26 5.91
N ASN A 156 10.99 -7.43 5.64
CA ASN A 156 11.75 -8.69 5.65
C ASN A 156 12.65 -8.86 4.41
N PHE A 157 12.43 -8.06 3.36
CA PHE A 157 13.07 -8.21 2.05
C PHE A 157 13.82 -6.97 1.57
N LEU A 158 13.52 -5.80 2.15
CA LEU A 158 14.17 -4.54 1.81
C LEU A 158 15.39 -4.29 2.69
N THR A 159 16.44 -3.73 2.09
CA THR A 159 17.66 -3.35 2.80
C THR A 159 17.38 -2.25 3.83
N GLN A 160 16.51 -1.30 3.48
CA GLN A 160 16.09 -0.22 4.37
C GLN A 160 14.64 -0.42 4.79
N LYS A 161 14.38 -0.24 6.08
CA LYS A 161 13.03 -0.31 6.63
C LYS A 161 12.12 0.79 6.06
N THR A 162 10.83 0.48 5.95
CA THR A 162 9.82 1.45 5.53
C THR A 162 9.71 2.60 6.51
N SER A 163 9.58 3.82 5.97
CA SER A 163 9.48 5.02 6.80
C SER A 163 8.12 5.08 7.49
N ILE A 164 8.13 5.44 8.76
CA ILE A 164 6.95 5.77 9.55
C ILE A 164 7.02 7.22 10.00
N SER A 165 5.87 7.82 10.22
CA SER A 165 5.76 9.22 10.69
C SER A 165 4.57 9.36 11.64
N ILE A 166 4.46 10.49 12.29
CA ILE A 166 3.27 10.80 13.09
C ILE A 166 2.04 10.83 12.17
N ILE A 167 0.99 10.10 12.56
CA ILE A 167 -0.30 10.11 11.88
C ILE A 167 -1.12 11.30 12.39
N SER A 168 -1.70 12.06 11.48
CA SER A 168 -2.60 13.16 11.80
C SER A 168 -4.07 12.73 11.69
N TYR A 169 -4.88 13.20 12.62
CA TYR A 169 -6.34 13.03 12.65
C TYR A 169 -7.06 14.37 12.67
N ASN A 170 -6.38 15.48 12.33
CA ASN A 170 -6.82 16.83 12.62
C ASN A 170 -7.90 17.35 11.67
N LYS A 171 -7.92 16.91 10.40
CA LYS A 171 -8.87 17.44 9.41
C LYS A 171 -10.32 17.03 9.67
N HIS A 172 -10.50 15.83 10.22
CA HIS A 172 -11.80 15.25 10.54
C HIS A 172 -11.86 14.81 12.00
N TYR A 173 -11.38 15.64 12.91
CA TYR A 173 -11.22 15.31 14.32
C TYR A 173 -12.51 14.81 14.97
N ASP A 174 -13.66 15.42 14.67
CA ASP A 174 -14.97 15.00 15.18
C ASP A 174 -15.36 13.61 14.70
N TYR A 175 -14.99 13.25 13.47
CA TYR A 175 -15.19 11.89 12.96
C TYR A 175 -14.35 10.89 13.74
N TRP A 176 -13.07 11.17 13.89
CA TRP A 176 -12.12 10.30 14.60
C TRP A 176 -12.45 10.18 16.09
N THR A 177 -12.91 11.26 16.72
CA THR A 177 -13.37 11.22 18.12
C THR A 177 -14.54 10.24 18.29
N ARG A 178 -15.50 10.23 17.38
CA ARG A 178 -16.59 9.25 17.39
C ARG A 178 -16.10 7.84 17.10
N TYR A 179 -15.24 7.68 16.07
CA TYR A 179 -14.67 6.40 15.67
C TYR A 179 -13.90 5.72 16.82
N PHE A 180 -13.03 6.44 17.45
CA PHE A 180 -12.20 5.96 18.56
C PHE A 180 -12.86 6.10 19.95
N LYS A 181 -14.14 6.46 20.01
CA LYS A 181 -14.88 6.64 21.27
C LYS A 181 -14.16 7.58 22.26
N GLY A 182 -13.62 8.68 21.76
CA GLY A 182 -12.89 9.70 22.50
C GLY A 182 -11.38 9.45 22.68
N ASN A 183 -10.87 8.28 22.29
CA ASN A 183 -9.45 7.94 22.46
C ASN A 183 -8.69 8.01 21.13
N VAL A 184 -8.66 9.19 20.49
CA VAL A 184 -7.91 9.40 19.25
C VAL A 184 -6.43 9.18 19.49
N PRO A 185 -5.73 8.32 18.71
CA PRO A 185 -4.30 8.03 18.91
C PRO A 185 -3.43 9.14 18.32
N GLU A 186 -3.51 10.34 18.90
CA GLU A 186 -2.73 11.49 18.47
C GLU A 186 -1.25 11.31 18.78
N ASN A 187 -0.42 11.80 17.85
CA ASN A 187 1.05 11.74 17.97
C ASN A 187 1.65 10.33 17.93
N GLU A 188 0.86 9.31 17.62
CA GLU A 188 1.38 7.95 17.38
C GLU A 188 2.08 7.85 16.04
N LEU A 189 3.16 7.06 16.03
CA LEU A 189 3.87 6.74 14.79
C LEU A 189 3.07 5.72 13.98
N GLY A 190 3.18 5.82 12.65
CA GLY A 190 2.57 4.86 11.75
C GLY A 190 2.82 5.21 10.29
N ASN A 191 2.03 4.62 9.43
CA ASN A 191 2.02 4.91 8.01
C ASN A 191 0.59 4.88 7.47
N SER A 192 0.44 5.22 6.21
CA SER A 192 -0.82 5.14 5.47
C SER A 192 -0.58 4.56 4.08
N PRO A 193 -1.61 4.18 3.32
CA PRO A 193 -1.44 3.80 1.93
C PRO A 193 -0.68 4.84 1.10
N ALA A 194 -0.90 6.13 1.37
CA ALA A 194 -0.20 7.24 0.73
C ALA A 194 1.32 7.25 0.98
N SER A 195 1.79 6.66 2.07
CA SER A 195 3.22 6.63 2.41
C SER A 195 4.04 5.94 1.33
N PHE A 196 3.52 4.86 0.73
CA PHE A 196 4.21 4.13 -0.35
C PHE A 196 4.36 4.98 -1.63
N SER A 197 3.38 5.83 -1.93
CA SER A 197 3.44 6.71 -3.11
C SER A 197 4.42 7.87 -2.95
N ARG A 198 4.82 8.19 -1.73
CA ARG A 198 5.73 9.30 -1.38
C ARG A 198 7.14 8.83 -1.05
N ASP A 199 7.29 7.54 -0.83
CA ASP A 199 8.56 6.94 -0.49
C ASP A 199 9.41 6.71 -1.75
N ASN A 200 10.58 7.35 -1.83
CA ASN A 200 11.47 7.29 -2.98
C ASN A 200 12.06 5.89 -3.24
N ARG A 201 11.92 4.96 -2.31
CA ARG A 201 12.30 3.54 -2.50
C ARG A 201 11.34 2.79 -3.41
N PHE A 202 10.16 3.33 -3.63
CA PHE A 202 9.16 2.77 -4.54
C PHE A 202 9.10 3.60 -5.82
N GLU A 203 8.93 2.91 -6.93
CA GLU A 203 8.73 3.51 -8.24
C GLU A 203 7.28 3.31 -8.68
N PHE A 204 6.63 4.37 -9.11
CA PHE A 204 5.33 4.25 -9.76
C PHE A 204 5.50 3.55 -11.11
N ILE A 205 4.79 2.42 -11.30
CA ILE A 205 4.91 1.59 -12.51
C ILE A 205 3.77 1.89 -13.49
N GLY A 206 2.59 2.26 -13.00
CA GLY A 206 1.43 2.56 -13.80
C GLY A 206 0.12 2.30 -13.06
N THR A 207 -0.97 2.29 -13.81
CA THR A 207 -2.33 2.02 -13.29
C THR A 207 -2.99 0.86 -14.03
N ILE A 208 -3.91 0.18 -13.35
CA ILE A 208 -4.78 -0.87 -13.87
C ILE A 208 -6.23 -0.45 -13.68
#